data_3d33db794c71f4b6c37a15a981384d1d
#
_entry.id   3d33db794c71f4b6c37a15a981384d1d
#
_cell.length_a   1.000
_cell.length_b   1.000
_cell.length_c   1.000
_cell.angle_alpha   90.00
_cell.angle_beta   90.00
_cell.angle_gamma   90.00
#
_symmetry.space_group_name_H-M   'P 1'
#
loop_
_entity.id
_entity.type
_entity.pdbx_description
1 polymer ?
#
loop_
_entity_poly.entity_id
_entity_poly.type
_entity_poly.pdbx_seq_one_letter_code
_entity_poly.pdbx_strand_id
1 'polypeptide(L)'
;MRYLTVLSFLLFMYSSNVNANQLMDVATRADSLKASAGRCYLSIPQVYKNSVVSLYLNANKMFNNGVRYIKMSQTGIAINMLKSANAQYENMLRIGRQVGGRSCW
;
A
#
# COMPACT_ATOMS: atom_id res chain seq x y z
N MET A 1 2.59 6.37 16.07
CA MET A 1 3.88 5.72 16.31
C MET A 1 4.56 5.27 15.04
N ARG A 2 3.83 4.63 14.13
CA ARG A 2 4.39 4.21 12.86
C ARG A 2 4.97 5.37 12.05
N TYR A 3 4.29 6.51 12.06
CA TYR A 3 4.74 7.68 11.31
C TYR A 3 6.01 8.31 11.88
N LEU A 4 6.17 8.26 13.20
CA LEU A 4 7.39 8.75 13.83
C LEU A 4 8.60 7.94 13.41
N THR A 5 8.44 6.62 13.29
CA THR A 5 9.51 5.75 12.82
C THR A 5 9.92 6.10 11.40
N VAL A 6 8.94 6.29 10.51
CA VAL A 6 9.20 6.67 9.12
C VAL A 6 9.92 8.00 9.05
N LEU A 7 9.47 8.98 9.82
CA LEU A 7 10.10 10.29 9.85
C LEU A 7 11.56 10.22 10.31
N SER A 8 11.86 9.38 11.31
CA SER A 8 13.23 9.19 11.77
C SER A 8 14.12 8.67 10.66
N PHE A 9 13.64 7.68 9.88
CA PHE A 9 14.38 7.18 8.75
C PHE A 9 14.60 8.24 7.68
N LEU A 10 13.59 9.05 7.42
CA LEU A 10 13.69 10.11 6.42
C LEU A 10 14.72 11.16 6.82
N LEU A 11 14.81 11.48 8.11
CA LEU A 11 15.83 12.41 8.59
C LEU A 11 17.24 11.87 8.39
N PHE A 12 17.44 10.58 8.63
CA PHE A 12 18.75 9.96 8.37
C PHE A 12 19.10 9.97 6.89
N MET A 13 18.11 9.94 6.03
CA MET A 13 18.30 9.92 4.59
C MET A 13 18.21 11.30 3.97
N TYR A 14 18.39 12.31 4.77
CA TYR A 14 18.26 13.69 4.32
C TYR A 14 19.15 14.02 3.13
N SER A 15 20.34 13.42 3.05
CA SER A 15 21.22 13.60 1.92
C SER A 15 20.66 13.05 0.60
N SER A 16 19.63 12.21 0.68
CA SER A 16 18.93 11.64 -0.48
C SER A 16 17.51 12.21 -0.59
N ASN A 17 17.40 13.52 -0.62
CA ASN A 17 16.14 14.25 -0.54
C ASN A 17 15.06 13.72 -1.47
N VAL A 18 15.41 13.47 -2.74
CA VAL A 18 14.45 13.01 -3.74
C VAL A 18 13.84 11.67 -3.32
N ASN A 19 14.69 10.75 -2.88
CA ASN A 19 14.24 9.43 -2.45
C ASN A 19 13.40 9.51 -1.17
N ALA A 20 13.79 10.38 -0.23
CA ALA A 20 13.06 10.57 1.02
C ALA A 20 11.64 11.10 0.76
N ASN A 21 11.51 12.11 -0.12
CA ASN A 21 10.22 12.68 -0.47
C ASN A 21 9.36 11.66 -1.21
N GLN A 22 9.96 10.94 -2.13
CA GLN A 22 9.25 9.90 -2.89
C GLN A 22 8.76 8.80 -1.95
N LEU A 23 9.59 8.38 -1.00
CA LEU A 23 9.20 7.37 -0.04
C LEU A 23 8.01 7.84 0.80
N MET A 24 8.04 9.08 1.27
CA MET A 24 6.95 9.64 2.06
C MET A 24 5.64 9.61 1.28
N ASP A 25 5.66 10.06 0.02
CA ASP A 25 4.48 10.11 -0.82
C ASP A 25 3.92 8.71 -1.07
N VAL A 26 4.78 7.78 -1.44
CA VAL A 26 4.37 6.41 -1.74
C VAL A 26 3.84 5.71 -0.49
N ALA A 27 4.49 5.90 0.65
CA ALA A 27 4.08 5.27 1.89
C ALA A 27 2.74 5.82 2.39
N THR A 28 2.54 7.12 2.30
CA THR A 28 1.28 7.76 2.69
C THR A 28 0.14 7.26 1.82
N ARG A 29 0.38 7.18 0.51
CA ARG A 29 -0.62 6.64 -0.41
C ARG A 29 -0.91 5.17 -0.11
N ALA A 30 0.12 4.38 0.21
CA ALA A 30 -0.05 2.97 0.52
C ALA A 30 -0.91 2.75 1.76
N ASP A 31 -0.69 3.54 2.82
CA ASP A 31 -1.53 3.49 4.02
C ASP A 31 -3.00 3.77 3.69
N SER A 32 -3.24 4.81 2.91
CA SER A 32 -4.58 5.20 2.50
C SER A 32 -5.25 4.11 1.66
N LEU A 33 -4.54 3.58 0.68
CA LEU A 33 -5.06 2.54 -0.21
C LEU A 33 -5.31 1.23 0.53
N LYS A 34 -4.44 0.88 1.48
CA LYS A 34 -4.64 -0.31 2.29
C LYS A 34 -5.95 -0.22 3.06
N ALA A 35 -6.21 0.91 3.68
CA ALA A 35 -7.45 1.11 4.43
C ALA A 35 -8.67 1.05 3.50
N SER A 36 -8.59 1.71 2.35
CA SER A 36 -9.67 1.70 1.36
C SER A 36 -9.94 0.31 0.82
N ALA A 37 -8.86 -0.43 0.52
CA ALA A 37 -9.00 -1.80 0.01
C ALA A 37 -9.63 -2.73 1.03
N GLY A 38 -9.30 -2.55 2.31
CA GLY A 38 -9.92 -3.34 3.38
C GLY A 38 -11.41 -3.12 3.45
N ARG A 39 -11.84 -1.86 3.41
CA ARG A 39 -13.28 -1.54 3.41
C ARG A 39 -13.95 -2.07 2.15
N CYS A 40 -13.29 -1.91 1.01
CA CYS A 40 -13.79 -2.42 -0.26
C CYS A 40 -14.02 -3.93 -0.19
N TYR A 41 -13.02 -4.67 0.27
CA TYR A 41 -13.09 -6.13 0.35
C TYR A 41 -14.28 -6.58 1.19
N LEU A 42 -14.51 -5.94 2.32
CA LEU A 42 -15.62 -6.29 3.20
C LEU A 42 -16.98 -6.01 2.56
N SER A 43 -17.04 -5.05 1.64
CA SER A 43 -18.31 -4.68 0.99
C SER A 43 -18.61 -5.51 -0.27
N ILE A 44 -17.64 -6.28 -0.76
CA ILE A 44 -17.84 -7.10 -1.96
C ILE A 44 -18.74 -8.28 -1.62
N PRO A 45 -19.76 -8.58 -2.46
CA PRO A 45 -20.59 -9.77 -2.26
C PRO A 45 -19.74 -11.04 -2.20
N GLN A 46 -20.11 -11.95 -1.31
CA GLN A 46 -19.31 -13.16 -1.04
C GLN A 46 -18.99 -13.94 -2.32
N VAL A 47 -19.95 -14.00 -3.23
CA VAL A 47 -19.78 -14.76 -4.48
C VAL A 47 -18.63 -14.20 -5.35
N TYR A 48 -18.28 -12.92 -5.19
CA TYR A 48 -17.24 -12.29 -6.00
C TYR A 48 -15.92 -12.14 -5.26
N LYS A 49 -15.84 -12.48 -3.98
CA LYS A 49 -14.62 -12.27 -3.20
C LYS A 49 -13.42 -13.00 -3.76
N ASN A 50 -13.64 -14.18 -4.34
CA ASN A 50 -12.56 -14.95 -4.94
C ASN A 50 -11.88 -14.22 -6.10
N SER A 51 -12.60 -13.32 -6.75
CA SER A 51 -12.04 -12.54 -7.88
C SER A 51 -11.01 -11.52 -7.43
N VAL A 52 -11.02 -11.11 -6.18
CA VAL A 52 -10.17 -10.02 -5.68
C VAL A 52 -9.25 -10.45 -4.54
N VAL A 53 -9.49 -11.61 -3.92
CA VAL A 53 -8.72 -12.02 -2.74
C VAL A 53 -7.23 -12.10 -3.03
N SER A 54 -6.87 -12.63 -4.18
CA SER A 54 -5.47 -12.78 -4.56
C SER A 54 -4.77 -11.41 -4.67
N LEU A 55 -5.42 -10.45 -5.31
CA LEU A 55 -4.88 -9.09 -5.41
C LEU A 55 -4.75 -8.44 -4.03
N TYR A 56 -5.76 -8.62 -3.18
CA TYR A 56 -5.76 -8.04 -1.85
C TYR A 56 -4.63 -8.61 -1.00
N LEU A 57 -4.47 -9.93 -1.00
CA LEU A 57 -3.42 -10.58 -0.21
C LEU A 57 -2.02 -10.25 -0.74
N ASN A 58 -1.86 -10.21 -2.05
CA ASN A 58 -0.58 -9.84 -2.65
C ASN A 58 -0.22 -8.40 -2.35
N ALA A 59 -1.19 -7.49 -2.42
CA ALA A 59 -0.96 -6.09 -2.09
C ALA A 59 -0.54 -5.93 -0.62
N ASN A 60 -1.21 -6.65 0.29
CA ASN A 60 -0.87 -6.62 1.70
C ASN A 60 0.56 -7.15 1.93
N LYS A 61 0.93 -8.21 1.22
CA LYS A 61 2.28 -8.77 1.32
C LYS A 61 3.33 -7.76 0.86
N MET A 62 3.08 -7.10 -0.27
CA MET A 62 3.98 -6.07 -0.77
C MET A 62 4.07 -4.86 0.17
N PHE A 63 2.93 -4.47 0.74
CA PHE A 63 2.91 -3.40 1.74
C PHE A 63 3.79 -3.75 2.93
N ASN A 64 3.61 -4.94 3.50
CA ASN A 64 4.37 -5.38 4.66
C ASN A 64 5.86 -5.49 4.35
N ASN A 65 6.20 -5.99 3.17
CA ASN A 65 7.59 -6.06 2.74
C ASN A 65 8.19 -4.65 2.58
N GLY A 66 7.42 -3.73 2.02
CA GLY A 66 7.87 -2.34 1.87
C GLY A 66 8.19 -1.70 3.22
N VAL A 67 7.30 -1.90 4.20
CA VAL A 67 7.52 -1.39 5.55
C VAL A 67 8.79 -1.99 6.16
N ARG A 68 9.01 -3.28 5.95
CA ARG A 68 10.20 -3.94 6.46
C ARG A 68 11.48 -3.34 5.84
N TYR A 69 11.47 -3.08 4.54
CA TYR A 69 12.63 -2.49 3.87
C TYR A 69 12.88 -1.05 4.32
N ILE A 70 11.83 -0.31 4.68
CA ILE A 70 12.01 1.00 5.30
C ILE A 70 12.82 0.86 6.59
N LYS A 71 12.45 -0.10 7.43
CA LYS A 71 13.14 -0.34 8.70
C LYS A 71 14.59 -0.77 8.50
N MET A 72 14.89 -1.39 7.38
CA MET A 72 16.25 -1.80 7.02
C MET A 72 17.01 -0.71 6.29
N SER A 73 16.45 0.48 6.18
CA SER A 73 17.05 1.62 5.49
C SER A 73 17.31 1.37 4.01
N GLN A 74 16.56 0.44 3.41
CA GLN A 74 16.68 0.13 1.98
C GLN A 74 15.57 0.86 1.23
N THR A 75 15.75 2.16 1.06
CA THR A 75 14.75 3.08 0.54
C THR A 75 14.30 2.72 -0.87
N GLY A 76 15.24 2.40 -1.76
CA GLY A 76 14.92 2.09 -3.16
C GLY A 76 14.01 0.87 -3.28
N ILE A 77 14.34 -0.19 -2.53
CA ILE A 77 13.54 -1.41 -2.54
C ILE A 77 12.18 -1.14 -1.91
N ALA A 78 12.15 -0.40 -0.80
CA ALA A 78 10.91 -0.05 -0.13
C ALA A 78 9.96 0.70 -1.08
N ILE A 79 10.47 1.68 -1.82
CA ILE A 79 9.67 2.44 -2.77
C ILE A 79 9.06 1.51 -3.82
N ASN A 80 9.86 0.61 -4.38
CA ASN A 80 9.38 -0.32 -5.40
C ASN A 80 8.30 -1.25 -4.86
N MET A 81 8.48 -1.77 -3.66
CA MET A 81 7.48 -2.63 -3.02
C MET A 81 6.17 -1.90 -2.76
N LEU A 82 6.27 -0.66 -2.25
CA LEU A 82 5.08 0.14 -1.97
C LEU A 82 4.36 0.58 -3.25
N LYS A 83 5.11 0.87 -4.31
CA LYS A 83 4.50 1.15 -5.62
C LYS A 83 3.73 -0.05 -6.14
N SER A 84 4.30 -1.25 -5.99
CA SER A 84 3.61 -2.49 -6.38
C SER A 84 2.35 -2.70 -5.56
N ALA A 85 2.43 -2.48 -4.25
CA ALA A 85 1.26 -2.58 -3.38
C ALA A 85 0.17 -1.61 -3.83
N ASN A 86 0.55 -0.37 -4.11
CA ASN A 86 -0.41 0.66 -4.54
C ASN A 86 -1.11 0.25 -5.83
N ALA A 87 -0.36 -0.24 -6.81
CA ALA A 87 -0.94 -0.67 -8.07
C ALA A 87 -1.94 -1.81 -7.87
N GLN A 88 -1.63 -2.76 -7.02
CA GLN A 88 -2.52 -3.89 -6.75
C GLN A 88 -3.75 -3.47 -5.96
N TYR A 89 -3.60 -2.57 -4.98
CA TYR A 89 -4.76 -2.03 -4.26
C TYR A 89 -5.69 -1.27 -5.22
N GLU A 90 -5.14 -0.44 -6.08
CA GLU A 90 -5.94 0.30 -7.07
C GLU A 90 -6.67 -0.64 -8.02
N ASN A 91 -5.99 -1.68 -8.47
CA ASN A 91 -6.58 -2.71 -9.32
C ASN A 91 -7.73 -3.42 -8.61
N MET A 92 -7.51 -3.77 -7.35
CA MET A 92 -8.53 -4.40 -6.53
C MET A 92 -9.75 -3.50 -6.36
N LEU A 93 -9.53 -2.21 -6.08
CA LEU A 93 -10.63 -1.24 -5.96
C LEU A 93 -11.44 -1.15 -7.26
N ARG A 94 -10.74 -1.13 -8.39
CA ARG A 94 -11.39 -1.07 -9.69
C ARG A 94 -12.27 -2.29 -9.93
N ILE A 95 -11.74 -3.48 -9.67
CA ILE A 95 -12.50 -4.71 -9.84
C ILE A 95 -13.64 -4.77 -8.83
N GLY A 96 -13.39 -4.35 -7.60
CA GLY A 96 -14.42 -4.31 -6.56
C GLY A 96 -15.62 -3.47 -6.98
N ARG A 97 -15.37 -2.32 -7.61
CA ARG A 97 -16.46 -1.48 -8.14
C ARG A 97 -17.26 -2.21 -9.21
N GLN A 98 -16.59 -2.96 -10.07
CA GLN A 98 -17.24 -3.70 -11.15
C GLN A 98 -18.14 -4.83 -10.65
N VAL A 99 -17.79 -5.41 -9.50
CA VAL A 99 -18.56 -6.54 -8.94
C VAL A 99 -19.50 -6.11 -7.82
N GLY A 100 -19.74 -4.82 -7.67
CA GLY A 100 -20.77 -4.31 -6.77
C GLY A 100 -20.34 -4.01 -5.35
N GLY A 101 -19.05 -3.83 -5.09
CA GLY A 101 -18.56 -3.42 -3.79
C GLY A 101 -18.94 -1.97 -3.51
N ARG A 102 -19.72 -1.73 -2.46
CA ARG A 102 -20.22 -0.40 -2.15
C ARG A 102 -19.15 0.53 -1.62
N SER A 103 -18.15 0.00 -0.95
CA SER A 103 -17.08 0.79 -0.33
C SER A 103 -15.80 0.79 -1.17
N CYS A 104 -15.91 0.51 -2.46
CA CYS A 104 -14.77 0.49 -3.38
C CYS A 104 -14.57 1.81 -4.12
N TRP A 105 -15.40 2.77 -3.87
CA TRP A 105 -15.37 4.09 -4.52
C TRP A 105 -14.53 5.11 -3.74
#